data_b794392bac8b3870d2053c6ff1bd3d38
#
_entry.id   b794392bac8b3870d2053c6ff1bd3d38
#
_cell.length_a   1.000
_cell.length_b   1.000
_cell.length_c   1.000
_cell.angle_alpha   90.00
_cell.angle_beta   90.00
_cell.angle_gamma   90.00
#
_symmetry.space_group_name_H-M   'P 1'
#
loop_
_entity.id
_entity.type
_entity.pdbx_description
1 polymer ?
#
loop_
_entity_poly.entity_id
_entity_poly.type
_entity_poly.pdbx_seq_one_letter_code
_entity_poly.pdbx_strand_id
1 'polypeptide(L)'
;MKPLDKFKELDEFFDGWVTKDRQWNVIVIHHSATPDGQTFDSQSIRDYHIKVQGWQEIGYHLLIEKVQNEWYYILGRPLTMIGAHSGTKSSVLYNKIGIGICLIGNYDKEVPSQKALTMLKDVVKRLMDFYNIMRNNVIGHWEVFIRLGLARTKEEAWSKYKTCPGKLFDLDNFRREL
;
A
#
# COMPACT_ATOMS: atom_id res chain seq x y z
N MET A 1 -14.69 -0.51 18.18
CA MET A 1 -14.25 0.18 16.95
C MET A 1 -15.00 -0.45 15.78
N LYS A 2 -15.60 0.36 14.86
CA LYS A 2 -16.28 -0.18 13.68
C LYS A 2 -15.28 -0.96 12.83
N PRO A 3 -15.62 -2.15 12.29
CA PRO A 3 -14.75 -2.87 11.35
C PRO A 3 -14.41 -2.02 10.13
N LEU A 4 -13.29 -2.32 9.46
CA LEU A 4 -12.94 -1.71 8.18
C LEU A 4 -13.96 -2.10 7.11
N ASP A 5 -14.32 -1.14 6.25
CA ASP A 5 -15.22 -1.41 5.14
C ASP A 5 -14.47 -2.20 4.05
N LYS A 6 -15.13 -3.23 3.49
CA LYS A 6 -14.56 -4.18 2.55
C LYS A 6 -15.47 -4.36 1.34
N PHE A 7 -14.85 -4.53 0.17
CA PHE A 7 -15.53 -4.59 -1.13
C PHE A 7 -14.87 -5.66 -2.00
N LYS A 8 -15.65 -6.31 -2.84
CA LYS A 8 -15.13 -7.28 -3.81
C LYS A 8 -14.73 -6.63 -5.12
N GLU A 9 -15.46 -5.60 -5.52
CA GLU A 9 -15.26 -4.90 -6.78
C GLU A 9 -14.82 -3.45 -6.55
N LEU A 10 -13.95 -2.96 -7.44
CA LEU A 10 -13.40 -1.61 -7.34
C LEU A 10 -14.47 -0.52 -7.52
N ASP A 11 -15.43 -0.75 -8.41
CA ASP A 11 -16.50 0.20 -8.71
C ASP A 11 -17.46 0.42 -7.54
N GLU A 12 -17.55 -0.54 -6.61
CA GLU A 12 -18.42 -0.43 -5.43
C GLU A 12 -18.05 0.71 -4.49
N PHE A 13 -16.79 1.16 -4.50
CA PHE A 13 -16.33 2.14 -3.53
C PHE A 13 -15.51 3.30 -4.13
N PHE A 14 -14.92 3.13 -5.31
CA PHE A 14 -13.86 4.02 -5.77
C PHE A 14 -14.28 5.49 -5.80
N ASP A 15 -15.43 5.81 -6.40
CA ASP A 15 -15.90 7.19 -6.55
C ASP A 15 -16.24 7.85 -5.21
N GLY A 16 -16.69 7.08 -4.21
CA GLY A 16 -16.92 7.56 -2.85
C GLY A 16 -15.68 7.64 -1.97
N TRP A 17 -14.58 6.97 -2.40
CA TRP A 17 -13.32 6.93 -1.66
C TRP A 17 -12.33 8.02 -2.09
N VAL A 18 -12.26 8.33 -3.41
CA VAL A 18 -11.39 9.38 -3.92
C VAL A 18 -11.90 10.76 -3.56
N THR A 19 -11.00 11.73 -3.42
CA THR A 19 -11.35 13.11 -3.09
C THR A 19 -10.44 14.08 -3.81
N LYS A 20 -10.98 15.25 -4.17
CA LYS A 20 -10.21 16.38 -4.71
C LYS A 20 -9.73 17.35 -3.63
N ASP A 21 -10.13 17.13 -2.37
CA ASP A 21 -9.71 17.98 -1.25
C ASP A 21 -8.22 17.87 -0.94
N ARG A 22 -7.58 16.84 -1.51
CA ARG A 22 -6.16 16.59 -1.35
C ARG A 22 -5.53 16.09 -2.65
N GLN A 23 -4.39 16.67 -3.03
CA GLN A 23 -3.58 16.20 -4.14
C GLN A 23 -2.60 15.12 -3.66
N TRP A 24 -2.57 14.00 -4.38
CA TRP A 24 -1.61 12.94 -4.20
C TRP A 24 -0.66 12.87 -5.41
N ASN A 25 0.62 12.66 -5.16
CA ASN A 25 1.67 12.72 -6.19
C ASN A 25 2.39 11.39 -6.40
N VAL A 26 2.23 10.46 -5.45
CA VAL A 26 2.96 9.18 -5.42
C VAL A 26 2.00 8.09 -4.96
N ILE A 27 2.17 6.88 -5.48
CA ILE A 27 1.59 5.66 -4.91
C ILE A 27 2.73 4.84 -4.35
N VAL A 28 2.66 4.48 -3.07
CA VAL A 28 3.66 3.65 -2.39
C VAL A 28 3.06 2.27 -2.13
N ILE A 29 3.64 1.25 -2.76
CA ILE A 29 3.20 -0.13 -2.62
C ILE A 29 3.94 -0.78 -1.44
N HIS A 30 3.16 -1.47 -0.62
CA HIS A 30 3.62 -2.19 0.57
C HIS A 30 3.15 -3.64 0.55
N HIS A 31 3.79 -4.47 1.38
CA HIS A 31 3.23 -5.72 1.88
C HIS A 31 3.14 -5.68 3.41
N SER A 32 2.30 -6.53 3.99
CA SER A 32 2.19 -6.64 5.44
C SER A 32 3.34 -7.42 6.07
N ALA A 33 4.04 -8.24 5.29
CA ALA A 33 5.05 -9.22 5.72
C ALA A 33 4.49 -10.27 6.69
N THR A 34 3.18 -10.49 6.68
CA THR A 34 2.46 -11.51 7.46
C THR A 34 1.86 -12.55 6.53
N PRO A 35 1.61 -13.78 6.99
CA PRO A 35 0.80 -14.74 6.24
C PRO A 35 -0.58 -14.17 5.91
N ASP A 36 -1.19 -14.65 4.84
CA ASP A 36 -2.54 -14.25 4.40
C ASP A 36 -3.43 -15.46 4.19
N GLY A 37 -4.75 -15.29 4.16
CA GLY A 37 -5.70 -16.21 3.59
C GLY A 37 -6.77 -16.82 4.50
N GLN A 38 -6.72 -16.62 5.82
CA GLN A 38 -7.68 -17.24 6.75
C GLN A 38 -8.62 -16.25 7.44
N THR A 39 -8.10 -15.14 7.93
CA THR A 39 -8.84 -14.13 8.68
C THR A 39 -8.58 -12.75 8.08
N PHE A 40 -9.36 -11.74 8.50
CA PHE A 40 -9.08 -10.37 8.11
C PHE A 40 -7.89 -9.81 8.90
N ASP A 41 -6.69 -9.97 8.35
CA ASP A 41 -5.44 -9.50 8.95
C ASP A 41 -5.33 -7.97 8.94
N SER A 42 -5.98 -7.31 7.98
CA SER A 42 -6.13 -5.85 7.94
C SER A 42 -6.72 -5.28 9.23
N GLN A 43 -7.72 -5.95 9.82
CA GLN A 43 -8.29 -5.54 11.11
C GLN A 43 -7.27 -5.70 12.25
N SER A 44 -6.51 -6.77 12.26
CA SER A 44 -5.46 -7.00 13.26
C SER A 44 -4.33 -5.96 13.14
N ILE A 45 -3.95 -5.62 11.90
CA ILE A 45 -2.97 -4.56 11.61
C ILE A 45 -3.49 -3.20 12.10
N ARG A 46 -4.77 -2.90 11.84
CA ARG A 46 -5.40 -1.67 12.33
C ARG A 46 -5.36 -1.59 13.84
N ASP A 47 -5.75 -2.67 14.51
CA ASP A 47 -5.75 -2.75 15.97
C ASP A 47 -4.36 -2.53 16.55
N TYR A 48 -3.33 -3.12 15.94
CA TYR A 48 -1.94 -2.90 16.33
C TYR A 48 -1.54 -1.43 16.13
N HIS A 49 -1.83 -0.83 14.98
CA HIS A 49 -1.49 0.57 14.71
C HIS A 49 -2.16 1.54 15.69
N ILE A 50 -3.41 1.28 16.07
CA ILE A 50 -4.13 2.17 16.99
C ILE A 50 -3.75 1.88 18.45
N LYS A 51 -3.79 0.62 18.88
CA LYS A 51 -3.65 0.24 20.29
C LYS A 51 -2.19 0.21 20.77
N VAL A 52 -1.26 -0.17 19.88
CA VAL A 52 0.16 -0.34 20.23
C VAL A 52 1.00 0.84 19.77
N GLN A 53 0.80 1.33 18.53
CA GLN A 53 1.55 2.46 17.99
C GLN A 53 0.95 3.82 18.36
N GLY A 54 -0.27 3.85 18.89
CA GLY A 54 -0.96 5.09 19.27
C GLY A 54 -1.39 5.95 18.07
N TRP A 55 -1.53 5.37 16.88
CA TRP A 55 -1.94 6.11 15.69
C TRP A 55 -3.46 6.33 15.68
N GLN A 56 -3.91 7.38 14.97
CA GLN A 56 -5.33 7.71 14.86
C GLN A 56 -6.11 6.66 14.04
N GLU A 57 -5.44 6.01 13.08
CA GLU A 57 -6.01 5.02 12.19
C GLU A 57 -4.90 4.12 11.62
N ILE A 58 -5.28 3.02 10.94
CA ILE A 58 -4.35 2.19 10.17
C ILE A 58 -3.46 3.06 9.27
N GLY A 59 -2.21 2.69 9.04
CA GLY A 59 -1.24 3.50 8.31
C GLY A 59 -1.51 3.61 6.81
N TYR A 60 -2.11 2.57 6.23
CA TYR A 60 -2.37 2.46 4.79
C TYR A 60 -3.73 3.03 4.41
N HIS A 61 -3.85 3.57 3.18
CA HIS A 61 -5.11 4.10 2.65
C HIS A 61 -6.00 2.99 2.08
N LEU A 62 -5.39 1.98 1.47
CA LEU A 62 -6.07 0.80 0.94
C LEU A 62 -5.26 -0.45 1.25
N LEU A 63 -5.96 -1.55 1.51
CA LEU A 63 -5.36 -2.87 1.60
C LEU A 63 -6.05 -3.81 0.61
N ILE A 64 -5.30 -4.80 0.12
CA ILE A 64 -5.81 -5.88 -0.73
C ILE A 64 -5.51 -7.17 0.01
N GLU A 65 -6.55 -7.95 0.28
CA GLU A 65 -6.48 -9.09 1.19
C GLU A 65 -7.28 -10.26 0.67
N LYS A 66 -6.75 -11.47 0.84
CA LYS A 66 -7.45 -12.72 0.60
C LYS A 66 -7.93 -13.29 1.92
N VAL A 67 -9.24 -13.54 2.03
CA VAL A 67 -9.83 -14.22 3.19
C VAL A 67 -10.57 -15.45 2.72
N GLN A 68 -10.15 -16.63 3.19
CA GLN A 68 -10.64 -17.96 2.79
C GLN A 68 -10.60 -18.12 1.27
N ASN A 69 -10.80 -17.93 0.34
CA ASN A 69 -10.62 -17.97 -1.11
C ASN A 69 -11.20 -16.73 -1.82
N GLU A 70 -11.69 -15.77 -1.05
CA GLU A 70 -12.25 -14.52 -1.58
C GLU A 70 -11.27 -13.36 -1.42
N TRP A 71 -11.22 -12.48 -2.42
CA TRP A 71 -10.38 -11.30 -2.42
C TRP A 71 -11.20 -10.05 -2.14
N TYR A 72 -10.60 -9.12 -1.39
CA TYR A 72 -11.24 -7.88 -0.97
C TYR A 72 -10.32 -6.68 -1.13
N TYR A 73 -10.92 -5.54 -1.52
CA TYR A 73 -10.39 -4.22 -1.24
C TYR A 73 -10.86 -3.80 0.15
N ILE A 74 -9.96 -3.38 1.00
CA ILE A 74 -10.25 -2.96 2.37
C ILE A 74 -9.90 -1.48 2.48
N LEU A 75 -10.89 -0.65 2.79
CA LEU A 75 -10.64 0.78 3.00
C LEU A 75 -9.99 0.99 4.36
N GLY A 76 -8.83 1.58 4.33
CA GLY A 76 -8.06 1.91 5.52
C GLY A 76 -8.22 3.37 5.91
N ARG A 77 -7.11 4.12 5.95
CA ARG A 77 -7.11 5.54 6.27
C ARG A 77 -7.78 6.33 5.16
N PRO A 78 -8.71 7.26 5.48
CA PRO A 78 -9.34 8.10 4.46
C PRO A 78 -8.32 8.89 3.62
N LEU A 79 -8.59 9.08 2.33
CA LEU A 79 -7.71 9.87 1.44
C LEU A 79 -7.70 11.38 1.76
N THR A 80 -8.57 11.85 2.65
CA THR A 80 -8.49 13.20 3.21
C THR A 80 -7.38 13.36 4.25
N MET A 81 -6.86 12.25 4.79
CA MET A 81 -5.82 12.22 5.81
C MET A 81 -4.46 11.85 5.21
N ILE A 82 -3.37 12.39 5.78
CA ILE A 82 -2.02 11.91 5.46
C ILE A 82 -1.84 10.47 5.94
N GLY A 83 -1.04 9.69 5.20
CA GLY A 83 -0.72 8.32 5.59
C GLY A 83 0.15 8.21 6.85
N ALA A 84 0.36 6.96 7.29
CA ALA A 84 1.37 6.62 8.29
C ALA A 84 2.08 5.31 7.88
N HIS A 85 2.37 5.18 6.56
CA HIS A 85 2.88 3.95 5.95
C HIS A 85 4.36 4.00 5.57
N SER A 86 4.97 5.19 5.50
CA SER A 86 6.37 5.36 5.07
C SER A 86 7.33 5.66 6.22
N GLY A 87 6.87 5.49 7.47
CA GLY A 87 7.67 5.73 8.66
C GLY A 87 7.70 7.18 9.12
N THR A 88 8.67 7.48 9.98
CA THR A 88 8.89 8.80 10.60
C THR A 88 10.18 9.43 10.08
N LYS A 89 10.57 10.59 10.57
CA LYS A 89 11.79 11.31 10.20
C LYS A 89 11.80 11.67 8.71
N SER A 90 12.88 11.35 8.00
CA SER A 90 13.08 11.76 6.61
C SER A 90 12.02 11.21 5.66
N SER A 91 11.49 10.02 5.92
CA SER A 91 10.49 9.37 5.07
C SER A 91 9.05 9.88 5.28
N VAL A 92 8.81 10.72 6.30
CA VAL A 92 7.48 11.31 6.59
C VAL A 92 6.91 12.11 5.40
N LEU A 93 7.76 12.61 4.51
CA LEU A 93 7.31 13.27 3.28
C LEU A 93 6.37 12.36 2.49
N TYR A 94 6.70 11.07 2.37
CA TYR A 94 5.91 10.12 1.59
C TYR A 94 4.58 9.73 2.26
N ASN A 95 4.42 9.98 3.55
CA ASN A 95 3.11 9.94 4.20
C ASN A 95 2.22 11.12 3.77
N LYS A 96 2.84 12.28 3.46
CA LYS A 96 2.11 13.51 3.10
C LYS A 96 1.71 13.54 1.63
N ILE A 97 2.54 13.02 0.73
CA ILE A 97 2.35 13.11 -0.73
C ILE A 97 1.97 11.77 -1.37
N GLY A 98 2.03 10.67 -0.63
CA GLY A 98 1.86 9.31 -1.15
C GLY A 98 0.63 8.59 -0.62
N ILE A 99 -0.11 7.95 -1.54
CA ILE A 99 -1.14 6.98 -1.20
C ILE A 99 -0.45 5.67 -0.88
N GLY A 100 -0.61 5.16 0.34
CA GLY A 100 -0.08 3.84 0.73
C GLY A 100 -1.09 2.74 0.43
N ILE A 101 -0.69 1.77 -0.41
CA ILE A 101 -1.46 0.57 -0.70
C ILE A 101 -0.70 -0.65 -0.18
N CYS A 102 -1.34 -1.48 0.63
CA CYS A 102 -0.74 -2.66 1.23
C CYS A 102 -1.38 -3.94 0.69
N LEU A 103 -0.59 -4.81 0.08
CA LEU A 103 -0.98 -6.20 -0.15
C LEU A 103 -0.75 -6.99 1.13
N ILE A 104 -1.78 -7.66 1.64
CA ILE A 104 -1.61 -8.59 2.74
C ILE A 104 -0.90 -9.84 2.23
N GLY A 105 0.18 -10.22 2.90
CA GLY A 105 1.04 -11.33 2.50
C GLY A 105 2.51 -11.07 2.79
N ASN A 106 3.34 -12.10 2.64
CA ASN A 106 4.79 -12.01 2.85
C ASN A 106 5.55 -12.27 1.54
N TYR A 107 5.69 -11.23 0.74
CA TYR A 107 6.35 -11.32 -0.58
C TYR A 107 7.89 -11.23 -0.52
N ASP A 108 8.45 -11.39 0.64
CA ASP A 108 9.85 -11.82 0.80
C ASP A 108 9.98 -13.35 0.68
N LYS A 109 8.90 -14.11 0.87
CA LYS A 109 8.86 -15.57 0.92
C LYS A 109 8.06 -16.21 -0.21
N GLU A 110 7.07 -15.51 -0.75
CA GLU A 110 6.19 -16.00 -1.80
C GLU A 110 5.98 -14.94 -2.88
N VAL A 111 5.67 -15.38 -4.08
CA VAL A 111 5.32 -14.48 -5.20
C VAL A 111 3.85 -14.05 -5.04
N PRO A 112 3.53 -12.76 -5.23
CA PRO A 112 2.13 -12.33 -5.25
C PRO A 112 1.31 -13.10 -6.27
N SER A 113 0.09 -13.50 -5.91
CA SER A 113 -0.80 -14.18 -6.84
C SER A 113 -1.21 -13.25 -7.99
N GLN A 114 -1.53 -13.85 -9.15
CA GLN A 114 -2.01 -13.07 -10.30
C GLN A 114 -3.27 -12.26 -9.97
N LYS A 115 -4.17 -12.79 -9.14
CA LYS A 115 -5.37 -12.07 -8.71
C LYS A 115 -5.03 -10.83 -7.86
N ALA A 116 -4.10 -10.96 -6.92
CA ALA A 116 -3.62 -9.82 -6.13
C ALA A 116 -3.01 -8.73 -7.01
N LEU A 117 -2.16 -9.13 -7.98
CA LEU A 117 -1.52 -8.20 -8.92
C LEU A 117 -2.55 -7.52 -9.84
N THR A 118 -3.58 -8.25 -10.29
CA THR A 118 -4.67 -7.67 -11.10
C THR A 118 -5.43 -6.61 -10.30
N MET A 119 -5.87 -6.94 -9.08
CA MET A 119 -6.59 -5.99 -8.22
C MET A 119 -5.74 -4.75 -7.90
N LEU A 120 -4.46 -4.94 -7.60
CA LEU A 120 -3.53 -3.83 -7.38
C LEU A 120 -3.39 -2.97 -8.64
N LYS A 121 -3.24 -3.57 -9.81
CA LYS A 121 -3.11 -2.88 -11.09
C LYS A 121 -4.35 -2.03 -11.39
N ASP A 122 -5.53 -2.58 -11.19
CA ASP A 122 -6.80 -1.92 -11.47
C ASP A 122 -6.95 -0.65 -10.61
N VAL A 123 -6.72 -0.75 -9.30
CA VAL A 123 -6.82 0.43 -8.42
C VAL A 123 -5.70 1.43 -8.68
N VAL A 124 -4.48 0.98 -8.95
CA VAL A 124 -3.33 1.87 -9.24
C VAL A 124 -3.60 2.68 -10.51
N LYS A 125 -4.07 2.05 -11.60
CA LYS A 125 -4.43 2.76 -12.84
C LYS A 125 -5.50 3.82 -12.61
N ARG A 126 -6.58 3.49 -11.89
CA ARG A 126 -7.63 4.47 -11.58
C ARG A 126 -7.14 5.64 -10.72
N LEU A 127 -6.27 5.38 -9.74
CA LEU A 127 -5.66 6.44 -8.94
C LEU A 127 -4.70 7.31 -9.76
N MET A 128 -3.92 6.69 -10.65
CA MET A 128 -3.05 7.43 -11.58
C MET A 128 -3.87 8.40 -12.45
N ASP A 129 -4.97 7.93 -13.02
CA ASP A 129 -5.86 8.75 -13.85
C ASP A 129 -6.52 9.86 -13.02
N PHE A 130 -7.07 9.53 -11.86
CA PHE A 130 -7.80 10.49 -11.02
C PHE A 130 -6.91 11.62 -10.48
N TYR A 131 -5.68 11.29 -10.03
CA TYR A 131 -4.74 12.25 -9.45
C TYR A 131 -3.64 12.72 -10.40
N ASN A 132 -3.66 12.27 -11.65
CA ASN A 132 -2.61 12.53 -12.65
C ASN A 132 -1.22 12.11 -12.14
N ILE A 133 -1.12 10.91 -11.56
CA ILE A 133 0.14 10.35 -11.07
C ILE A 133 0.84 9.62 -12.21
N MET A 134 2.08 10.02 -12.51
CA MET A 134 2.87 9.35 -13.53
C MET A 134 3.32 7.95 -13.08
N ARG A 135 3.46 7.04 -14.02
CA ARG A 135 3.94 5.65 -13.79
C ARG A 135 5.18 5.57 -12.93
N ASN A 136 6.15 6.46 -13.15
CA ASN A 136 7.40 6.49 -12.37
C ASN A 136 7.19 6.89 -10.90
N ASN A 137 6.02 7.39 -10.55
CA ASN A 137 5.63 7.71 -9.17
C ASN A 137 4.80 6.60 -8.50
N VAL A 138 4.67 5.45 -9.15
CA VAL A 138 4.24 4.20 -8.51
C VAL A 138 5.49 3.48 -8.04
N ILE A 139 5.73 3.46 -6.74
CA ILE A 139 7.00 3.02 -6.13
C ILE A 139 6.80 1.99 -5.04
N GLY A 140 7.81 1.18 -4.80
CA GLY A 140 7.89 0.34 -3.60
C GLY A 140 8.39 1.15 -2.39
N HIS A 141 8.07 0.71 -1.19
CA HIS A 141 8.52 1.40 0.02
C HIS A 141 10.06 1.52 0.11
N TRP A 142 10.81 0.53 -0.36
CA TRP A 142 12.27 0.60 -0.38
C TRP A 142 12.80 1.72 -1.29
N GLU A 143 12.09 2.08 -2.38
CA GLU A 143 12.49 3.15 -3.28
C GLU A 143 12.38 4.54 -2.64
N VAL A 144 11.55 4.68 -1.60
CA VAL A 144 11.49 5.91 -0.80
C VAL A 144 12.87 6.29 -0.26
N PHE A 145 13.65 5.32 0.20
CA PHE A 145 14.98 5.56 0.77
C PHE A 145 16.01 5.93 -0.31
N ILE A 146 15.88 5.40 -1.51
CA ILE A 146 16.71 5.80 -2.67
C ILE A 146 16.37 7.24 -3.07
N ARG A 147 15.08 7.56 -3.21
CA ARG A 147 14.63 8.90 -3.59
C ARG A 147 15.00 9.99 -2.58
N LEU A 148 15.16 9.63 -1.32
CA LEU A 148 15.63 10.50 -0.26
C LEU A 148 17.17 10.60 -0.17
N GLY A 149 17.91 9.87 -1.01
CA GLY A 149 19.37 9.81 -0.96
C GLY A 149 19.93 9.05 0.25
N LEU A 150 19.09 8.29 0.94
CA LEU A 150 19.48 7.49 2.13
C LEU A 150 20.05 6.12 1.75
N ALA A 151 19.76 5.65 0.55
CA ALA A 151 20.35 4.47 -0.08
C ALA A 151 20.68 4.77 -1.54
N ARG A 152 21.74 4.16 -2.06
CA ARG A 152 22.18 4.34 -3.46
C ARG A 152 21.68 3.23 -4.38
N THR A 153 21.46 2.04 -3.83
CA THR A 153 21.01 0.87 -4.57
C THR A 153 19.85 0.18 -3.87
N LYS A 154 19.18 -0.71 -4.60
CA LYS A 154 18.12 -1.57 -4.09
C LYS A 154 18.61 -2.46 -2.95
N GLU A 155 19.79 -3.06 -3.11
CA GLU A 155 20.42 -3.94 -2.12
C GLU A 155 20.73 -3.17 -0.83
N GLU A 156 21.21 -1.94 -0.95
CA GLU A 156 21.48 -1.08 0.20
C GLU A 156 20.16 -0.70 0.90
N ALA A 157 19.12 -0.34 0.15
CA ALA A 157 17.82 -0.04 0.73
C ALA A 157 17.22 -1.26 1.46
N TRP A 158 17.34 -2.46 0.85
CA TRP A 158 16.86 -3.70 1.44
C TRP A 158 17.63 -4.11 2.70
N SER A 159 18.93 -3.93 2.73
CA SER A 159 19.76 -4.32 3.89
C SER A 159 19.63 -3.37 5.06
N LYS A 160 19.47 -2.07 4.79
CA LYS A 160 19.49 -1.03 5.86
C LYS A 160 18.11 -0.57 6.30
N TYR A 161 17.08 -0.71 5.43
CA TYR A 161 15.77 -0.12 5.67
C TYR A 161 14.63 -1.12 5.50
N LYS A 162 14.13 -1.32 4.29
CA LYS A 162 12.92 -2.11 4.00
C LYS A 162 13.06 -2.91 2.69
N THR A 163 12.56 -4.14 2.71
CA THR A 163 12.36 -4.96 1.49
C THR A 163 11.02 -4.70 0.82
N CYS A 164 10.07 -4.12 1.55
CA CYS A 164 8.68 -3.87 1.17
C CYS A 164 8.57 -3.14 -0.20
N PRO A 165 7.79 -3.63 -1.18
CA PRO A 165 6.69 -4.61 -1.07
C PRO A 165 7.11 -6.08 -1.10
N GLY A 166 8.36 -6.42 -0.92
CA GLY A 166 8.88 -7.78 -0.86
C GLY A 166 9.87 -8.09 -1.98
N LYS A 167 10.84 -8.95 -1.69
CA LYS A 167 11.93 -9.31 -2.62
C LYS A 167 11.43 -10.05 -3.87
N LEU A 168 10.32 -10.78 -3.74
CA LEU A 168 9.71 -11.55 -4.82
C LEU A 168 8.59 -10.79 -5.54
N PHE A 169 8.34 -9.52 -5.16
CA PHE A 169 7.47 -8.63 -5.91
C PHE A 169 8.25 -7.97 -7.05
N ASP A 170 7.98 -8.36 -8.30
CA ASP A 170 8.59 -7.74 -9.48
C ASP A 170 7.95 -6.37 -9.77
N LEU A 171 8.44 -5.36 -9.07
CA LEU A 171 7.93 -3.98 -9.17
C LEU A 171 8.18 -3.39 -10.57
N ASP A 172 9.27 -3.74 -11.22
CA ASP A 172 9.60 -3.21 -12.54
C ASP A 172 8.68 -3.80 -13.61
N ASN A 173 8.38 -5.10 -13.54
CA ASN A 173 7.37 -5.70 -14.39
C ASN A 173 5.98 -5.13 -14.10
N PHE A 174 5.61 -5.00 -12.84
CA PHE A 174 4.34 -4.39 -12.46
C PHE A 174 4.17 -3.00 -13.08
N ARG A 175 5.19 -2.14 -12.98
CA ARG A 175 5.16 -0.79 -13.60
C ARG A 175 5.07 -0.81 -15.12
N ARG A 176 5.70 -1.77 -15.80
CA ARG A 176 5.58 -1.88 -17.28
C ARG A 176 4.16 -2.16 -17.74
N GLU A 177 3.38 -2.80 -16.90
CA GLU A 177 1.99 -3.17 -17.21
C GLU A 177 0.94 -2.08 -16.84
N LEU A 178 1.38 -0.99 -16.18
CA LEU A 178 0.56 0.20 -15.95
C LEU A 178 0.53 1.08 -17.20
#